data_5d8953858715f86a33bf841985bca285
#
_entry.id   5d8953858715f86a33bf841985bca285
#
_cell.length_a   1.000
_cell.length_b   1.000
_cell.length_c   1.000
_cell.angle_alpha   90.00
_cell.angle_beta   90.00
_cell.angle_gamma   90.00
#
_symmetry.space_group_name_H-M   'P 1'
#
loop_
_entity.id
_entity.type
_entity.pdbx_description
1 polymer ?
#
loop_
_entity_poly.entity_id
_entity_poly.type
_entity_poly.pdbx_seq_one_letter_code
_entity_poly.pdbx_strand_id
1 'polypeptide(L)'
;MKKMVFAAACAFAACAFGEILVKDGDTLAFLGDSITQQGQRNPDGYVNLVIRGLAAEGVNVKPVKAGISGHKSDQMLARLDRDVLSKKPRWMTLSCGVNDVWHQDHGKGVSLEDYKANITKILDKCAAANCTVIVLTATLFEKPQMAEDPHNVKLAPYNEWLRAEAKRRNLPLADLNAAMWKVHAKDAKAKLTRDGVHMEAAGNRLMARGVLTAMGVAEDRFPEIEKAAWKPVWVLCRFDLKPEADKADYIARTESVLDAVRAEEGCVEYRLLGDCETDWEKPQRFGDRTLWMLEKWASLNSLKAHLETPHMKAFGPKVRPMRSGSTFHVLEDAVR
;
A
#
# COMPACT_ATOMS: atom_id res chain seq x y z
N MET A 1 16.90 49.22 14.48
CA MET A 1 15.67 48.57 13.99
C MET A 1 15.86 47.05 14.10
N LYS A 2 15.32 46.44 15.18
CA LYS A 2 15.40 44.98 15.40
C LYS A 2 14.28 44.32 14.60
N LYS A 3 14.63 43.45 13.64
CA LYS A 3 13.65 42.60 12.95
C LYS A 3 13.21 41.49 13.91
N MET A 4 11.96 41.53 14.32
CA MET A 4 11.29 40.46 15.04
C MET A 4 11.01 39.34 14.01
N VAL A 5 11.64 38.19 14.18
CA VAL A 5 11.28 36.96 13.50
C VAL A 5 10.11 36.36 14.26
N PHE A 6 8.91 36.40 13.67
CA PHE A 6 7.76 35.65 14.18
C PHE A 6 7.96 34.16 13.81
N ALA A 7 8.34 33.36 14.78
CA ALA A 7 8.21 31.91 14.68
C ALA A 7 6.72 31.59 14.85
N ALA A 8 6.07 31.19 13.77
CA ALA A 8 4.74 30.60 13.82
C ALA A 8 4.85 29.23 14.49
N ALA A 9 4.58 29.19 15.80
CA ALA A 9 4.39 27.95 16.52
C ALA A 9 3.04 27.35 16.05
N CYS A 10 3.09 26.35 15.17
CA CYS A 10 1.93 25.49 14.92
C CYS A 10 1.66 24.69 16.19
N ALA A 11 0.75 25.18 17.01
CA ALA A 11 0.18 24.41 18.11
C ALA A 11 -0.69 23.30 17.51
N PHE A 12 -0.16 22.08 17.43
CA PHE A 12 -1.01 20.91 17.30
C PHE A 12 -1.71 20.71 18.64
N ALA A 13 -2.97 21.15 18.72
CA ALA A 13 -3.86 20.76 19.80
C ALA A 13 -3.91 19.24 19.85
N ALA A 14 -3.88 18.67 21.05
CA ALA A 14 -4.12 17.24 21.28
C ALA A 14 -5.39 16.88 20.51
N CYS A 15 -5.25 16.04 19.46
CA CYS A 15 -6.38 15.58 18.67
C CYS A 15 -7.38 14.91 19.60
N ALA A 16 -8.54 15.52 19.77
CA ALA A 16 -9.73 14.81 20.20
C ALA A 16 -9.92 13.65 19.20
N PHE A 17 -10.16 12.44 19.68
CA PHE A 17 -10.43 11.26 18.88
C PHE A 17 -11.42 11.62 17.76
N GLY A 18 -11.00 11.53 16.49
CA GLY A 18 -11.94 11.59 15.38
C GLY A 18 -11.57 12.37 14.13
N GLU A 19 -10.45 13.08 14.04
CA GLU A 19 -10.13 13.80 12.79
C GLU A 19 -8.89 13.22 12.10
N ILE A 20 -9.09 12.72 10.85
CA ILE A 20 -7.99 12.26 10.01
C ILE A 20 -7.11 13.45 9.63
N LEU A 21 -5.81 13.37 9.91
CA LEU A 21 -4.84 14.44 9.70
C LEU A 21 -4.67 14.79 8.23
N VAL A 22 -4.57 13.75 7.38
CA VAL A 22 -4.44 13.85 5.93
C VAL A 22 -5.80 14.23 5.34
N LYS A 23 -5.83 15.19 4.40
CA LYS A 23 -7.06 15.68 3.80
C LYS A 23 -7.21 15.20 2.35
N ASP A 24 -8.46 15.22 1.87
CA ASP A 24 -8.77 14.88 0.48
C ASP A 24 -7.99 15.80 -0.48
N GLY A 25 -7.36 15.19 -1.49
CA GLY A 25 -6.51 15.87 -2.46
C GLY A 25 -5.07 16.12 -2.02
N ASP A 26 -4.68 15.85 -0.75
CA ASP A 26 -3.31 15.99 -0.28
C ASP A 26 -2.33 15.10 -1.07
N THR A 27 -1.10 15.57 -1.25
CA THR A 27 0.01 14.74 -1.73
C THR A 27 0.66 14.05 -0.53
N LEU A 28 0.65 12.72 -0.54
CA LEU A 28 1.23 11.85 0.48
C LEU A 28 2.40 11.05 -0.10
N ALA A 29 3.61 11.29 0.40
CA ALA A 29 4.81 10.56 0.00
C ALA A 29 5.07 9.36 0.93
N PHE A 30 5.64 8.28 0.35
CA PHE A 30 6.07 7.09 1.08
C PHE A 30 7.56 6.89 0.84
N LEU A 31 8.39 7.42 1.74
CA LEU A 31 9.86 7.26 1.68
C LEU A 31 10.28 6.03 2.49
N GLY A 32 11.04 5.14 1.86
CA GLY A 32 11.52 3.93 2.53
C GLY A 32 12.42 3.05 1.68
N ASP A 33 12.64 1.85 2.17
CA ASP A 33 13.50 0.81 1.59
C ASP A 33 12.72 -0.25 0.78
N SER A 34 13.19 -1.52 0.80
CA SER A 34 12.55 -2.65 0.11
C SER A 34 11.14 -2.97 0.66
N ILE A 35 10.91 -2.77 1.96
CA ILE A 35 9.60 -2.99 2.57
C ILE A 35 8.58 -2.00 1.95
N THR A 36 8.97 -0.74 1.82
CA THR A 36 8.14 0.28 1.16
C THR A 36 8.04 0.03 -0.34
N GLN A 37 9.13 -0.36 -1.02
CA GLN A 37 9.11 -0.67 -2.45
C GLN A 37 8.15 -1.82 -2.77
N GLN A 38 8.17 -2.88 -1.97
CA GLN A 38 7.23 -4.00 -2.14
C GLN A 38 5.81 -3.59 -1.73
N GLY A 39 5.69 -2.79 -0.67
CA GLY A 39 4.42 -2.21 -0.22
C GLY A 39 3.72 -1.38 -1.29
N GLN A 40 4.47 -0.72 -2.18
CA GLN A 40 3.92 0.08 -3.26
C GLN A 40 3.70 -0.70 -4.57
N ARG A 41 4.36 -1.86 -4.77
CA ARG A 41 4.24 -2.70 -5.98
C ARG A 41 3.18 -3.79 -5.83
N ASN A 42 3.06 -4.35 -4.63
CA ASN A 42 2.05 -5.37 -4.34
C ASN A 42 0.69 -4.69 -4.09
N PRO A 43 -0.39 -5.07 -4.79
CA PRO A 43 -1.73 -4.56 -4.50
C PRO A 43 -2.14 -4.67 -3.03
N ASP A 44 -1.70 -5.73 -2.32
CA ASP A 44 -1.94 -5.94 -0.89
C ASP A 44 -0.78 -5.47 -0.01
N GLY A 45 0.15 -4.68 -0.56
CA GLY A 45 1.23 -4.07 0.18
C GLY A 45 0.77 -2.88 1.03
N TYR A 46 1.46 -2.64 2.15
CA TYR A 46 1.00 -1.66 3.15
C TYR A 46 0.77 -0.25 2.58
N VAL A 47 1.56 0.19 1.60
CA VAL A 47 1.39 1.51 0.95
C VAL A 47 0.03 1.60 0.26
N ASN A 48 -0.32 0.59 -0.54
CA ASN A 48 -1.60 0.54 -1.25
C ASN A 48 -2.77 0.32 -0.29
N LEU A 49 -2.57 -0.47 0.78
CA LEU A 49 -3.57 -0.64 1.85
C LEU A 49 -3.85 0.70 2.57
N VAL A 50 -2.82 1.51 2.84
CA VAL A 50 -2.99 2.86 3.44
C VAL A 50 -3.78 3.76 2.49
N ILE A 51 -3.41 3.81 1.20
CA ILE A 51 -4.11 4.65 0.21
C ILE A 51 -5.59 4.26 0.12
N ARG A 52 -5.89 2.95 -0.01
CA ARG A 52 -7.27 2.47 -0.08
C ARG A 52 -8.03 2.64 1.24
N GLY A 53 -7.34 2.52 2.38
CA GLY A 53 -7.93 2.75 3.69
C GLY A 53 -8.35 4.21 3.87
N LEU A 54 -7.52 5.17 3.46
CA LEU A 54 -7.88 6.59 3.42
C LEU A 54 -9.07 6.85 2.49
N ALA A 55 -9.06 6.25 1.29
CA ALA A 55 -10.16 6.38 0.34
C ALA A 55 -11.49 5.82 0.88
N ALA A 56 -11.46 4.73 1.67
CA ALA A 56 -12.64 4.20 2.35
C ALA A 56 -13.21 5.16 3.40
N GLU A 57 -12.38 6.05 3.93
CA GLU A 57 -12.77 7.14 4.84
C GLU A 57 -13.05 8.47 4.09
N GLY A 58 -13.17 8.44 2.76
CA GLY A 58 -13.45 9.62 1.94
C GLY A 58 -12.25 10.52 1.67
N VAL A 59 -11.03 10.09 1.95
CA VAL A 59 -9.79 10.86 1.76
C VAL A 59 -8.98 10.27 0.61
N ASN A 60 -9.07 10.89 -0.57
CA ASN A 60 -8.32 10.51 -1.76
C ASN A 60 -7.01 11.28 -1.83
N VAL A 61 -5.88 10.61 -1.74
CA VAL A 61 -4.56 11.23 -1.76
C VAL A 61 -3.89 11.10 -3.13
N LYS A 62 -2.92 11.98 -3.40
CA LYS A 62 -2.00 11.86 -4.54
C LYS A 62 -0.72 11.18 -4.04
N PRO A 63 -0.51 9.88 -4.31
CA PRO A 63 0.62 9.16 -3.74
C PRO A 63 1.93 9.47 -4.48
N VAL A 64 3.01 9.68 -3.70
CA VAL A 64 4.38 9.71 -4.19
C VAL A 64 5.09 8.46 -3.66
N LYS A 65 5.30 7.48 -4.53
CA LYS A 65 5.86 6.16 -4.22
C LYS A 65 7.40 6.22 -4.30
N ALA A 66 8.09 6.38 -3.16
CA ALA A 66 9.53 6.60 -3.05
C ALA A 66 10.27 5.50 -2.25
N GLY A 67 9.80 4.25 -2.32
CA GLY A 67 10.49 3.08 -1.78
C GLY A 67 11.56 2.57 -2.74
N ILE A 68 12.80 2.34 -2.24
CA ILE A 68 13.91 1.75 -3.03
C ILE A 68 14.60 0.67 -2.20
N SER A 69 14.68 -0.54 -2.75
CA SER A 69 15.27 -1.70 -2.09
C SER A 69 16.71 -1.46 -1.65
N GLY A 70 17.06 -1.93 -0.44
CA GLY A 70 18.40 -1.85 0.12
C GLY A 70 18.82 -0.48 0.65
N HIS A 71 17.99 0.57 0.45
CA HIS A 71 18.35 1.91 0.89
C HIS A 71 18.34 2.06 2.41
N LYS A 72 19.29 2.85 2.89
CA LYS A 72 19.54 3.22 4.27
C LYS A 72 19.29 4.73 4.46
N SER A 73 19.42 5.21 5.69
CA SER A 73 19.17 6.61 6.05
C SER A 73 19.99 7.61 5.23
N ASP A 74 21.28 7.33 4.98
CA ASP A 74 22.17 8.16 4.16
C ASP A 74 21.68 8.28 2.71
N GLN A 75 21.29 7.16 2.10
CA GLN A 75 20.80 7.13 0.72
C GLN A 75 19.41 7.75 0.59
N MET A 76 18.53 7.57 1.60
CA MET A 76 17.23 8.24 1.65
C MET A 76 17.39 9.77 1.74
N LEU A 77 18.33 10.25 2.58
CA LEU A 77 18.66 11.68 2.67
C LEU A 77 19.18 12.22 1.33
N ALA A 78 20.09 11.50 0.66
CA ALA A 78 20.69 11.94 -0.59
C ALA A 78 19.68 12.14 -1.74
N ARG A 79 18.57 11.38 -1.72
CA ARG A 79 17.52 11.44 -2.76
C ARG A 79 16.24 12.18 -2.35
N LEU A 80 16.17 12.68 -1.12
CA LEU A 80 14.95 13.27 -0.55
C LEU A 80 14.38 14.39 -1.41
N ASP A 81 15.23 15.33 -1.82
CA ASP A 81 14.82 16.48 -2.62
C ASP A 81 14.26 16.05 -3.99
N ARG A 82 14.99 15.16 -4.69
CA ARG A 82 14.62 14.69 -6.03
C ARG A 82 13.35 13.85 -6.03
N ASP A 83 13.25 12.88 -5.12
CA ASP A 83 12.21 11.86 -5.17
C ASP A 83 10.94 12.25 -4.41
N VAL A 84 11.05 13.14 -3.43
CA VAL A 84 9.97 13.51 -2.53
C VAL A 84 9.67 15.01 -2.57
N LEU A 85 10.60 15.88 -2.11
CA LEU A 85 10.30 17.29 -1.87
C LEU A 85 9.99 18.07 -3.16
N SER A 86 10.57 17.67 -4.29
CA SER A 86 10.23 18.24 -5.62
C SER A 86 8.76 18.03 -6.00
N LYS A 87 8.06 17.06 -5.39
CA LYS A 87 6.62 16.79 -5.59
C LYS A 87 5.73 17.58 -4.63
N LYS A 88 6.33 18.39 -3.75
CA LYS A 88 5.65 19.25 -2.77
C LYS A 88 4.61 18.49 -1.93
N PRO A 89 4.96 17.35 -1.32
CA PRO A 89 4.00 16.60 -0.52
C PRO A 89 3.63 17.38 0.74
N ARG A 90 2.37 17.31 1.15
CA ARG A 90 1.90 17.81 2.44
C ARG A 90 2.30 16.86 3.56
N TRP A 91 2.34 15.56 3.27
CA TRP A 91 2.63 14.48 4.21
C TRP A 91 3.66 13.52 3.64
N MET A 92 4.49 12.94 4.50
CA MET A 92 5.41 11.88 4.13
C MET A 92 5.47 10.83 5.24
N THR A 93 5.33 9.54 4.91
CA THR A 93 5.76 8.46 5.81
C THR A 93 7.25 8.22 5.65
N LEU A 94 7.96 8.04 6.75
CA LEU A 94 9.39 7.71 6.79
C LEU A 94 9.58 6.34 7.42
N SER A 95 9.94 5.33 6.62
CA SER A 95 10.25 3.96 7.05
C SER A 95 11.73 3.68 6.79
N CYS A 96 12.55 3.66 7.86
CA CYS A 96 14.00 3.55 7.77
C CYS A 96 14.59 2.91 9.03
N GLY A 97 15.71 2.16 8.89
CA GLY A 97 16.46 1.61 10.01
C GLY A 97 16.83 0.13 9.86
N VAL A 98 15.99 -0.69 9.22
CA VAL A 98 16.27 -2.13 9.03
C VAL A 98 17.60 -2.33 8.30
N ASN A 99 17.81 -1.68 7.15
CA ASN A 99 19.05 -1.81 6.37
C ASN A 99 20.23 -1.10 7.00
N ASP A 100 19.99 -0.04 7.79
CA ASP A 100 21.05 0.63 8.55
C ASP A 100 21.73 -0.36 9.51
N VAL A 101 20.95 -1.26 10.12
CA VAL A 101 21.44 -2.32 10.99
C VAL A 101 21.90 -3.53 10.20
N TRP A 102 21.07 -4.07 9.28
CA TRP A 102 21.36 -5.32 8.57
C TRP A 102 22.67 -5.27 7.78
N HIS A 103 22.91 -4.17 7.08
CA HIS A 103 24.10 -4.03 6.26
C HIS A 103 25.39 -3.84 7.09
N GLN A 104 25.32 -3.71 8.43
CA GLN A 104 26.50 -3.72 9.30
C GLN A 104 27.24 -5.06 9.24
N ASP A 105 26.53 -6.18 8.99
CA ASP A 105 27.15 -7.50 8.85
C ASP A 105 28.18 -7.57 7.69
N HIS A 106 28.07 -6.64 6.75
CA HIS A 106 28.96 -6.54 5.58
C HIS A 106 29.76 -5.25 5.57
N GLY A 107 29.85 -4.55 6.70
CA GLY A 107 30.57 -3.27 6.81
C GLY A 107 29.97 -2.10 6.01
N LYS A 108 28.70 -2.24 5.58
CA LYS A 108 27.97 -1.25 4.75
C LYS A 108 26.77 -0.64 5.48
N GLY A 109 26.58 -0.94 6.75
CA GLY A 109 25.51 -0.37 7.56
C GLY A 109 25.77 1.09 7.91
N VAL A 110 24.86 1.68 8.67
CA VAL A 110 24.95 3.04 9.19
C VAL A 110 24.99 2.97 10.71
N SER A 111 25.95 3.67 11.33
CA SER A 111 26.05 3.71 12.79
C SER A 111 24.82 4.43 13.38
N LEU A 112 24.54 4.17 14.66
CA LEU A 112 23.43 4.86 15.35
C LEU A 112 23.58 6.39 15.30
N GLU A 113 24.81 6.89 15.47
CA GLU A 113 25.06 8.34 15.46
C GLU A 113 24.87 8.95 14.06
N ASP A 114 25.35 8.28 13.01
CA ASP A 114 25.11 8.74 11.63
C ASP A 114 23.64 8.63 11.25
N TYR A 115 22.96 7.56 11.69
CA TYR A 115 21.52 7.40 11.51
C TYR A 115 20.75 8.57 12.14
N LYS A 116 21.04 8.93 13.39
CA LYS A 116 20.46 10.08 14.07
C LYS A 116 20.69 11.37 13.28
N ALA A 117 21.91 11.60 12.81
CA ALA A 117 22.26 12.78 12.02
C ALA A 117 21.49 12.82 10.68
N ASN A 118 21.38 11.68 9.98
CA ASN A 118 20.69 11.58 8.71
C ASN A 118 19.18 11.81 8.87
N ILE A 119 18.53 11.13 9.85
CA ILE A 119 17.10 11.29 10.10
C ILE A 119 16.79 12.72 10.55
N THR A 120 17.63 13.32 11.42
CA THR A 120 17.48 14.74 11.83
C THR A 120 17.44 15.64 10.59
N LYS A 121 18.41 15.49 9.67
CA LYS A 121 18.45 16.29 8.43
C LYS A 121 17.23 16.05 7.54
N ILE A 122 16.74 14.81 7.41
CA ILE A 122 15.51 14.50 6.68
C ILE A 122 14.34 15.26 7.28
N LEU A 123 14.15 15.17 8.59
CA LEU A 123 13.05 15.83 9.30
C LEU A 123 13.13 17.36 9.17
N ASP A 124 14.32 17.94 9.28
CA ASP A 124 14.55 19.40 9.15
C ASP A 124 14.21 19.89 7.73
N LYS A 125 14.65 19.16 6.70
CA LYS A 125 14.35 19.47 5.29
C LYS A 125 12.84 19.37 5.01
N CYS A 126 12.17 18.35 5.54
CA CYS A 126 10.72 18.22 5.43
C CYS A 126 9.99 19.38 6.11
N ALA A 127 10.39 19.73 7.33
CA ALA A 127 9.81 20.87 8.06
C ALA A 127 9.99 22.18 7.28
N ALA A 128 11.17 22.44 6.74
CA ALA A 128 11.45 23.61 5.91
C ALA A 128 10.63 23.65 4.62
N ALA A 129 10.23 22.48 4.10
CA ALA A 129 9.37 22.34 2.91
C ALA A 129 7.86 22.30 3.26
N ASN A 130 7.46 22.52 4.50
CA ASN A 130 6.08 22.37 4.99
C ASN A 130 5.49 20.97 4.76
N CYS A 131 6.34 19.94 4.75
CA CYS A 131 5.95 18.54 4.67
C CYS A 131 5.98 17.92 6.07
N THR A 132 4.83 17.53 6.60
CA THR A 132 4.75 16.85 7.90
C THR A 132 5.13 15.39 7.75
N VAL A 133 6.02 14.89 8.61
CA VAL A 133 6.48 13.51 8.58
C VAL A 133 5.70 12.65 9.57
N ILE A 134 5.18 11.53 9.09
CA ILE A 134 4.67 10.43 9.90
C ILE A 134 5.82 9.46 10.07
N VAL A 135 6.35 9.36 11.28
CA VAL A 135 7.51 8.52 11.58
C VAL A 135 7.05 7.08 11.79
N LEU A 136 7.70 6.14 11.10
CA LEU A 136 7.48 4.72 11.30
C LEU A 136 8.71 4.13 12.02
N THR A 137 8.52 3.47 13.16
CA THR A 137 9.63 2.69 13.72
C THR A 137 10.01 1.56 12.78
N ALA A 138 11.31 1.26 12.69
CA ALA A 138 11.81 0.16 11.88
C ALA A 138 11.23 -1.17 12.39
N THR A 139 10.72 -1.98 11.48
CA THR A 139 10.12 -3.29 11.78
C THR A 139 11.16 -4.25 12.37
N LEU A 140 10.72 -5.24 13.13
CA LEU A 140 11.63 -6.22 13.70
C LEU A 140 12.15 -7.23 12.65
N PHE A 141 13.26 -7.91 12.97
CA PHE A 141 13.72 -9.10 12.29
C PHE A 141 12.98 -10.31 12.87
N GLU A 142 12.07 -10.90 12.09
CA GLU A 142 11.25 -12.04 12.50
C GLU A 142 12.01 -13.34 12.25
N LYS A 143 12.77 -13.79 13.25
CA LYS A 143 13.60 -14.99 13.23
C LYS A 143 13.38 -15.81 14.50
N PRO A 144 13.79 -17.08 14.54
CA PRO A 144 13.81 -17.81 15.80
C PRO A 144 14.56 -17.03 16.89
N GLN A 145 14.05 -17.02 18.13
CA GLN A 145 14.64 -16.30 19.27
C GLN A 145 14.78 -14.78 19.03
N MET A 146 13.71 -14.15 18.49
CA MET A 146 13.73 -12.73 18.08
C MET A 146 14.27 -11.76 19.14
N ALA A 147 14.01 -12.01 20.43
CA ALA A 147 14.48 -11.13 21.51
C ALA A 147 16.03 -11.14 21.67
N GLU A 148 16.66 -12.25 21.31
CA GLU A 148 18.11 -12.46 21.39
C GLU A 148 18.80 -12.28 20.03
N ASP A 149 18.01 -12.12 18.95
CA ASP A 149 18.57 -11.90 17.61
C ASP A 149 19.45 -10.65 17.59
N PRO A 150 20.72 -10.75 17.16
CA PRO A 150 21.66 -9.63 17.20
C PRO A 150 21.17 -8.38 16.44
N HIS A 151 20.38 -8.56 15.37
CA HIS A 151 19.84 -7.43 14.61
C HIS A 151 18.76 -6.71 15.41
N ASN A 152 17.86 -7.44 16.09
CA ASN A 152 16.84 -6.82 16.93
C ASN A 152 17.46 -6.11 18.14
N VAL A 153 18.50 -6.68 18.74
CA VAL A 153 19.26 -6.04 19.83
C VAL A 153 19.91 -4.74 19.33
N LYS A 154 20.55 -4.77 18.16
CA LYS A 154 21.15 -3.57 17.55
C LYS A 154 20.10 -2.54 17.11
N LEU A 155 18.91 -2.98 16.66
CA LEU A 155 17.84 -2.13 16.17
C LEU A 155 17.10 -1.39 17.29
N ALA A 156 17.06 -1.95 18.48
CA ALA A 156 16.34 -1.39 19.61
C ALA A 156 16.70 0.09 19.90
N PRO A 157 18.00 0.49 20.03
CA PRO A 157 18.35 1.89 20.28
C PRO A 157 18.00 2.84 19.11
N TYR A 158 17.92 2.36 17.86
CA TYR A 158 17.46 3.16 16.72
C TYR A 158 15.97 3.51 16.88
N ASN A 159 15.16 2.51 17.22
CA ASN A 159 13.73 2.70 17.44
C ASN A 159 13.44 3.52 18.71
N GLU A 160 14.20 3.33 19.77
CA GLU A 160 14.09 4.16 20.98
C GLU A 160 14.32 5.63 20.67
N TRP A 161 15.40 5.92 19.93
CA TRP A 161 15.71 7.28 19.55
C TRP A 161 14.62 7.86 18.62
N LEU A 162 14.11 7.08 17.64
CA LEU A 162 13.02 7.52 16.77
C LEU A 162 11.76 7.90 17.55
N ARG A 163 11.37 7.10 18.53
CA ARG A 163 10.23 7.40 19.42
C ARG A 163 10.43 8.72 20.16
N ALA A 164 11.63 8.89 20.75
CA ALA A 164 11.98 10.12 21.44
C ALA A 164 11.99 11.34 20.53
N GLU A 165 12.54 11.21 19.33
CA GLU A 165 12.64 12.30 18.36
C GLU A 165 11.27 12.67 17.77
N ALA A 166 10.42 11.68 17.45
CA ALA A 166 9.04 11.93 17.03
C ALA A 166 8.25 12.69 18.11
N LYS A 167 8.37 12.27 19.37
CA LYS A 167 7.76 12.93 20.51
C LYS A 167 8.30 14.36 20.68
N ARG A 168 9.63 14.54 20.63
CA ARG A 168 10.28 15.86 20.77
C ARG A 168 9.80 16.86 19.72
N ARG A 169 9.56 16.37 18.49
CA ARG A 169 9.10 17.21 17.36
C ARG A 169 7.58 17.27 17.23
N ASN A 170 6.84 16.60 18.11
CA ASN A 170 5.38 16.46 18.02
C ASN A 170 4.91 15.92 16.65
N LEU A 171 5.60 14.88 16.14
CA LEU A 171 5.27 14.21 14.88
C LEU A 171 4.40 12.98 15.14
N PRO A 172 3.45 12.69 14.24
CA PRO A 172 2.71 11.41 14.29
C PRO A 172 3.67 10.22 14.22
N LEU A 173 3.44 9.21 15.04
CA LEU A 173 4.27 8.01 15.13
C LEU A 173 3.43 6.76 14.92
N ALA A 174 3.80 5.97 13.92
CA ALA A 174 3.38 4.58 13.78
C ALA A 174 4.43 3.65 14.40
N ASP A 175 4.18 3.19 15.62
CA ASP A 175 5.12 2.30 16.32
C ASP A 175 4.97 0.84 15.84
N LEU A 176 5.43 0.58 14.62
CA LEU A 176 5.31 -0.71 13.96
C LEU A 176 6.13 -1.80 14.66
N ASN A 177 7.29 -1.44 15.20
CA ASN A 177 8.13 -2.36 15.96
C ASN A 177 7.39 -2.88 17.19
N ALA A 178 6.83 -2.00 18.01
CA ALA A 178 6.06 -2.39 19.18
C ALA A 178 4.79 -3.20 18.79
N ALA A 179 4.14 -2.83 17.67
CA ALA A 179 2.99 -3.56 17.19
C ALA A 179 3.34 -4.99 16.79
N MET A 180 4.47 -5.22 16.12
CA MET A 180 4.95 -6.56 15.77
C MET A 180 5.29 -7.39 17.02
N TRP A 181 6.01 -6.81 17.98
CA TRP A 181 6.29 -7.46 19.27
C TRP A 181 5.00 -7.86 20.00
N LYS A 182 3.97 -7.01 19.98
CA LYS A 182 2.68 -7.32 20.60
C LYS A 182 1.96 -8.51 19.94
N VAL A 183 2.09 -8.67 18.62
CA VAL A 183 1.55 -9.84 17.90
C VAL A 183 2.27 -11.11 18.36
N HIS A 184 3.60 -11.12 18.36
CA HIS A 184 4.37 -12.30 18.76
C HIS A 184 4.26 -12.65 20.25
N ALA A 185 4.02 -11.65 21.13
CA ALA A 185 3.70 -11.90 22.52
C ALA A 185 2.36 -12.63 22.74
N LYS A 186 1.41 -12.45 21.80
CA LYS A 186 0.11 -13.13 21.83
C LYS A 186 0.15 -14.48 21.13
N ASP A 187 0.88 -14.57 20.04
CA ASP A 187 1.05 -15.79 19.24
C ASP A 187 2.49 -15.86 18.72
N ALA A 188 3.29 -16.66 19.41
CA ALA A 188 4.70 -16.87 19.04
C ALA A 188 4.90 -17.55 17.67
N LYS A 189 3.84 -18.14 17.10
CA LYS A 189 3.84 -18.75 15.76
C LYS A 189 3.33 -17.82 14.67
N ALA A 190 2.90 -16.62 15.03
CA ALA A 190 2.48 -15.64 14.04
C ALA A 190 3.57 -15.42 13.00
N LYS A 191 3.17 -15.32 11.73
CA LYS A 191 4.09 -15.07 10.62
C LYS A 191 3.71 -13.76 9.95
N LEU A 192 4.50 -12.72 10.19
CA LEU A 192 4.30 -11.39 9.64
C LEU A 192 5.17 -11.13 8.41
N THR A 193 6.29 -11.88 8.29
CA THR A 193 7.24 -11.75 7.20
C THR A 193 7.47 -13.10 6.49
N ARG A 194 7.92 -13.06 5.22
CA ARG A 194 8.25 -14.28 4.47
C ARG A 194 9.67 -14.78 4.68
N ASP A 195 10.60 -13.86 4.95
CA ASP A 195 12.05 -14.11 5.02
C ASP A 195 12.71 -13.51 6.27
N GLY A 196 11.91 -13.09 7.23
CA GLY A 196 12.35 -12.44 8.46
C GLY A 196 12.37 -10.91 8.39
N VAL A 197 12.15 -10.30 7.21
CA VAL A 197 12.19 -8.84 6.99
C VAL A 197 11.02 -8.34 6.14
N HIS A 198 10.77 -8.98 5.00
CA HIS A 198 9.77 -8.50 4.04
C HIS A 198 8.37 -9.03 4.37
N MET A 199 7.41 -8.12 4.39
CA MET A 199 6.06 -8.37 4.90
C MET A 199 5.27 -9.39 4.06
N GLU A 200 4.63 -10.33 4.75
CA GLU A 200 3.49 -11.12 4.26
C GLU A 200 2.18 -10.32 4.39
N ALA A 201 1.07 -10.91 3.98
CA ALA A 201 -0.23 -10.25 4.02
C ALA A 201 -0.59 -9.72 5.42
N ALA A 202 -0.35 -10.51 6.48
CA ALA A 202 -0.61 -10.10 7.86
C ALA A 202 0.29 -8.92 8.29
N GLY A 203 1.57 -8.95 7.92
CA GLY A 203 2.52 -7.88 8.21
C GLY A 203 2.17 -6.59 7.49
N ASN A 204 1.78 -6.67 6.20
CA ASN A 204 1.32 -5.51 5.43
C ASN A 204 0.08 -4.87 6.05
N ARG A 205 -0.91 -5.67 6.50
CA ARG A 205 -2.11 -5.16 7.20
C ARG A 205 -1.75 -4.51 8.53
N LEU A 206 -0.86 -5.12 9.31
CA LEU A 206 -0.36 -4.55 10.57
C LEU A 206 0.27 -3.18 10.33
N MET A 207 1.17 -3.07 9.34
CA MET A 207 1.80 -1.80 9.00
C MET A 207 0.77 -0.76 8.55
N ALA A 208 -0.16 -1.14 7.68
CA ALA A 208 -1.20 -0.22 7.19
C ALA A 208 -2.09 0.29 8.33
N ARG A 209 -2.53 -0.59 9.25
CA ARG A 209 -3.28 -0.17 10.45
C ARG A 209 -2.48 0.82 11.29
N GLY A 210 -1.21 0.51 11.59
CA GLY A 210 -0.36 1.40 12.37
C GLY A 210 -0.19 2.78 11.72
N VAL A 211 0.00 2.84 10.41
CA VAL A 211 0.13 4.10 9.68
C VAL A 211 -1.20 4.88 9.67
N LEU A 212 -2.33 4.23 9.40
CA LEU A 212 -3.65 4.87 9.41
C LEU A 212 -4.03 5.37 10.82
N THR A 213 -3.73 4.59 11.86
CA THR A 213 -3.92 5.03 13.25
C THR A 213 -3.08 6.28 13.56
N ALA A 214 -1.82 6.31 13.12
CA ALA A 214 -0.97 7.50 13.27
C ALA A 214 -1.49 8.72 12.47
N MET A 215 -2.29 8.49 11.42
CA MET A 215 -3.00 9.54 10.67
C MET A 215 -4.33 9.96 11.30
N GLY A 216 -4.75 9.35 12.41
CA GLY A 216 -5.99 9.69 13.11
C GLY A 216 -7.19 8.83 12.77
N VAL A 217 -7.03 7.76 11.98
CA VAL A 217 -8.12 6.79 11.74
C VAL A 217 -8.42 6.04 13.04
N ALA A 218 -9.66 6.09 13.49
CA ALA A 218 -10.09 5.46 14.72
C ALA A 218 -10.11 3.92 14.62
N GLU A 219 -9.82 3.24 15.73
CA GLU A 219 -9.66 1.77 15.74
C GLU A 219 -10.95 1.03 15.37
N ASP A 220 -12.11 1.56 15.69
CA ASP A 220 -13.42 1.00 15.38
C ASP A 220 -13.80 1.09 13.89
N ARG A 221 -13.03 1.86 13.09
CA ARG A 221 -13.23 1.96 11.63
C ARG A 221 -12.61 0.80 10.86
N PHE A 222 -11.61 0.12 11.43
CA PHE A 222 -10.87 -0.91 10.69
C PHE A 222 -11.71 -2.09 10.20
N PRO A 223 -12.72 -2.62 10.91
CA PRO A 223 -13.57 -3.69 10.36
C PRO A 223 -14.21 -3.30 9.02
N GLU A 224 -14.71 -2.07 8.88
CA GLU A 224 -15.32 -1.59 7.64
C GLU A 224 -14.27 -1.31 6.55
N ILE A 225 -13.12 -0.73 6.92
CA ILE A 225 -11.98 -0.51 6.01
C ILE A 225 -11.48 -1.85 5.47
N GLU A 226 -11.28 -2.85 6.31
CA GLU A 226 -10.82 -4.18 5.90
C GLU A 226 -11.79 -4.83 4.93
N LYS A 227 -13.08 -4.76 5.23
CA LYS A 227 -14.13 -5.31 4.37
C LYS A 227 -14.22 -4.60 3.01
N ALA A 228 -14.19 -3.27 3.00
CA ALA A 228 -14.41 -2.47 1.80
C ALA A 228 -13.17 -2.29 0.93
N ALA A 229 -11.98 -2.15 1.57
CA ALA A 229 -10.77 -1.69 0.92
C ALA A 229 -9.61 -2.71 0.90
N TRP A 230 -9.63 -3.74 1.77
CA TRP A 230 -8.52 -4.67 1.93
C TRP A 230 -8.86 -6.12 1.61
N LYS A 231 -10.15 -6.44 1.41
CA LYS A 231 -10.58 -7.80 1.07
C LYS A 231 -10.63 -7.94 -0.45
N PRO A 232 -9.82 -8.82 -1.06
CA PRO A 232 -9.88 -9.05 -2.49
C PRO A 232 -11.21 -9.71 -2.88
N VAL A 233 -11.66 -9.41 -4.09
CA VAL A 233 -12.85 -10.00 -4.68
C VAL A 233 -12.52 -10.59 -6.04
N TRP A 234 -13.20 -11.67 -6.38
CA TRP A 234 -13.22 -12.24 -7.71
C TRP A 234 -14.46 -11.79 -8.47
N VAL A 235 -14.34 -11.62 -9.75
CA VAL A 235 -15.46 -11.38 -10.64
C VAL A 235 -15.48 -12.47 -11.71
N LEU A 236 -16.64 -13.02 -11.92
CA LEU A 236 -16.90 -13.94 -13.01
C LEU A 236 -18.06 -13.41 -13.83
N CYS A 237 -17.78 -12.98 -15.05
CA CYS A 237 -18.79 -12.58 -16.01
C CYS A 237 -18.91 -13.61 -17.11
N ARG A 238 -20.15 -13.96 -17.45
CA ARG A 238 -20.48 -14.72 -18.66
C ARG A 238 -21.02 -13.78 -19.71
N PHE A 239 -20.60 -13.95 -20.95
CA PHE A 239 -21.11 -13.23 -22.11
C PHE A 239 -21.53 -14.23 -23.19
N ASP A 240 -22.80 -14.24 -23.51
CA ASP A 240 -23.34 -15.00 -24.62
C ASP A 240 -23.49 -14.08 -25.82
N LEU A 241 -22.79 -14.37 -26.93
CA LEU A 241 -22.81 -13.55 -28.13
C LEU A 241 -24.04 -13.89 -28.97
N LYS A 242 -24.61 -12.87 -29.61
CA LYS A 242 -25.69 -13.04 -30.60
C LYS A 242 -25.20 -13.87 -31.79
N PRO A 243 -26.09 -14.61 -32.49
CA PRO A 243 -25.72 -15.38 -33.66
C PRO A 243 -25.03 -14.54 -34.75
N GLU A 244 -25.48 -13.30 -34.96
CA GLU A 244 -24.97 -12.38 -35.96
C GLU A 244 -23.71 -11.60 -35.51
N ALA A 245 -23.32 -11.69 -34.23
CA ALA A 245 -22.16 -10.98 -33.73
C ALA A 245 -20.87 -11.64 -34.19
N ASP A 246 -19.91 -10.85 -34.66
CA ASP A 246 -18.56 -11.34 -34.95
C ASP A 246 -17.78 -11.54 -33.63
N LYS A 247 -17.44 -12.79 -33.33
CA LYS A 247 -16.67 -13.18 -32.15
C LYS A 247 -15.26 -12.58 -32.17
N ALA A 248 -14.61 -12.55 -33.36
CA ALA A 248 -13.27 -12.02 -33.48
C ALA A 248 -13.26 -10.50 -33.22
N ASP A 249 -14.25 -9.76 -33.73
CA ASP A 249 -14.42 -8.34 -33.44
C ASP A 249 -14.69 -8.09 -31.94
N TYR A 250 -15.51 -8.95 -31.31
CA TYR A 250 -15.74 -8.84 -29.86
C TYR A 250 -14.45 -9.02 -29.06
N ILE A 251 -13.63 -10.03 -29.40
CA ILE A 251 -12.34 -10.29 -28.77
C ILE A 251 -11.40 -9.11 -28.98
N ALA A 252 -11.23 -8.63 -30.21
CA ALA A 252 -10.36 -7.51 -30.53
C ALA A 252 -10.75 -6.21 -29.78
N ARG A 253 -12.05 -5.93 -29.67
CA ARG A 253 -12.52 -4.80 -28.84
C ARG A 253 -12.18 -4.97 -27.38
N THR A 254 -12.31 -6.20 -26.85
CA THR A 254 -11.96 -6.48 -25.45
C THR A 254 -10.46 -6.35 -25.24
N GLU A 255 -9.63 -6.88 -26.14
CA GLU A 255 -8.17 -6.74 -26.08
C GLU A 255 -7.72 -5.28 -26.07
N SER A 256 -8.41 -4.40 -26.81
CA SER A 256 -8.07 -2.96 -26.87
C SER A 256 -8.13 -2.22 -25.51
N VAL A 257 -8.78 -2.79 -24.50
CA VAL A 257 -8.89 -2.18 -23.16
C VAL A 257 -8.09 -2.93 -22.10
N LEU A 258 -7.55 -4.14 -22.39
CA LEU A 258 -6.89 -4.98 -21.37
C LEU A 258 -5.72 -4.28 -20.69
N ASP A 259 -4.85 -3.60 -21.44
CA ASP A 259 -3.68 -2.95 -20.87
C ASP A 259 -4.07 -1.77 -19.97
N ALA A 260 -5.08 -1.00 -20.37
CA ALA A 260 -5.61 0.09 -19.55
C ALA A 260 -6.21 -0.45 -18.24
N VAL A 261 -6.99 -1.53 -18.31
CA VAL A 261 -7.59 -2.17 -17.12
C VAL A 261 -6.51 -2.76 -16.22
N ARG A 262 -5.54 -3.47 -16.78
CA ARG A 262 -4.44 -4.07 -16.00
C ARG A 262 -3.54 -3.05 -15.33
N ALA A 263 -3.52 -1.82 -15.82
CA ALA A 263 -2.79 -0.70 -15.22
C ALA A 263 -3.60 0.02 -14.11
N GLU A 264 -4.88 -0.31 -13.93
CA GLU A 264 -5.71 0.29 -12.87
C GLU A 264 -5.22 -0.10 -11.49
N GLU A 265 -5.31 0.82 -10.54
CA GLU A 265 -4.98 0.56 -9.17
C GLU A 265 -5.93 -0.49 -8.56
N GLY A 266 -5.34 -1.57 -8.05
CA GLY A 266 -6.09 -2.67 -7.46
C GLY A 266 -6.53 -3.76 -8.44
N CYS A 267 -6.25 -3.63 -9.73
CA CYS A 267 -6.38 -4.76 -10.66
C CYS A 267 -5.29 -5.79 -10.38
N VAL A 268 -5.68 -7.01 -10.03
CA VAL A 268 -4.76 -8.14 -9.77
C VAL A 268 -4.73 -9.09 -10.95
N GLU A 269 -5.90 -9.34 -11.55
CA GLU A 269 -6.05 -10.21 -12.71
C GLU A 269 -7.24 -9.73 -13.54
N TYR A 270 -7.10 -9.80 -14.88
CA TYR A 270 -8.16 -9.46 -15.82
C TYR A 270 -7.95 -10.26 -17.11
N ARG A 271 -8.81 -11.26 -17.36
CA ARG A 271 -8.67 -12.21 -18.47
C ARG A 271 -10.00 -12.51 -19.15
N LEU A 272 -9.98 -12.48 -20.48
CA LEU A 272 -11.05 -13.04 -21.29
C LEU A 272 -10.71 -14.52 -21.58
N LEU A 273 -11.67 -15.41 -21.33
CA LEU A 273 -11.54 -16.85 -21.47
C LEU A 273 -12.60 -17.39 -22.41
N GLY A 274 -12.28 -18.46 -23.11
CA GLY A 274 -13.23 -19.25 -23.91
C GLY A 274 -13.02 -20.75 -23.63
N ASP A 275 -13.83 -21.59 -24.24
CA ASP A 275 -13.63 -23.04 -24.15
C ASP A 275 -12.27 -23.44 -24.72
N CYS A 276 -11.58 -24.33 -24.01
CA CYS A 276 -10.33 -24.93 -24.49
C CYS A 276 -10.61 -25.97 -25.58
N GLU A 277 -9.88 -25.88 -26.67
CA GLU A 277 -9.86 -26.96 -27.66
C GLU A 277 -9.11 -28.17 -27.09
N THR A 278 -9.82 -29.29 -26.92
CA THR A 278 -9.26 -30.51 -26.34
C THR A 278 -10.04 -31.70 -26.85
N ASP A 279 -9.38 -32.84 -27.00
CA ASP A 279 -9.94 -34.17 -27.28
C ASP A 279 -10.44 -34.89 -26.00
N TRP A 280 -10.21 -34.29 -24.83
CA TRP A 280 -10.70 -34.82 -23.57
C TRP A 280 -12.23 -34.63 -23.45
N GLU A 281 -12.98 -35.73 -23.32
CA GLU A 281 -14.44 -35.75 -23.32
C GLU A 281 -15.11 -35.28 -22.01
N LYS A 282 -14.37 -35.26 -20.87
CA LYS A 282 -14.93 -34.92 -19.57
C LYS A 282 -15.37 -33.47 -19.41
N PRO A 283 -14.65 -32.44 -19.91
CA PRO A 283 -15.06 -31.06 -19.74
C PRO A 283 -16.39 -30.77 -20.44
N GLN A 284 -17.33 -30.18 -19.72
CA GLN A 284 -18.50 -29.59 -20.35
C GLN A 284 -18.07 -28.29 -21.05
N ARG A 285 -18.54 -28.13 -22.28
CA ARG A 285 -18.28 -26.91 -23.07
C ARG A 285 -19.47 -25.96 -23.00
N PHE A 286 -19.20 -24.70 -22.90
CA PHE A 286 -20.22 -23.64 -22.94
C PHE A 286 -20.66 -23.32 -24.37
N GLY A 287 -19.84 -23.68 -25.34
CA GLY A 287 -20.09 -23.44 -26.74
C GLY A 287 -19.32 -22.23 -27.31
N ASP A 288 -19.20 -22.22 -28.60
CA ASP A 288 -18.31 -21.33 -29.34
C ASP A 288 -18.66 -19.84 -29.20
N ARG A 289 -19.90 -19.54 -28.80
CA ARG A 289 -20.41 -18.16 -28.63
C ARG A 289 -20.45 -17.70 -27.18
N THR A 290 -19.96 -18.48 -26.24
CA THR A 290 -19.87 -18.09 -24.83
C THR A 290 -18.43 -17.73 -24.48
N LEU A 291 -18.25 -16.56 -23.90
CA LEU A 291 -16.98 -16.06 -23.36
C LEU A 291 -17.14 -15.72 -21.89
N TRP A 292 -16.02 -15.82 -21.16
CA TRP A 292 -15.97 -15.52 -19.76
C TRP A 292 -14.93 -14.43 -19.49
N MET A 293 -15.27 -13.48 -18.64
CA MET A 293 -14.29 -12.58 -18.04
C MET A 293 -14.02 -13.03 -16.62
N LEU A 294 -12.78 -13.35 -16.33
CA LEU A 294 -12.27 -13.63 -15.00
C LEU A 294 -11.47 -12.42 -14.53
N GLU A 295 -11.87 -11.86 -13.39
CA GLU A 295 -11.21 -10.71 -12.80
C GLU A 295 -10.89 -10.98 -11.34
N LYS A 296 -9.80 -10.42 -10.85
CA LYS A 296 -9.48 -10.33 -9.43
C LYS A 296 -9.11 -8.90 -9.08
N TRP A 297 -9.77 -8.37 -8.09
CA TRP A 297 -9.55 -7.01 -7.60
C TRP A 297 -9.06 -7.03 -6.16
N ALA A 298 -8.14 -6.14 -5.81
CA ALA A 298 -7.58 -6.03 -4.46
C ALA A 298 -8.64 -5.65 -3.40
N SER A 299 -9.79 -5.11 -3.82
CA SER A 299 -10.92 -4.80 -2.96
C SER A 299 -12.20 -4.58 -3.76
N LEU A 300 -13.33 -4.61 -3.07
CA LEU A 300 -14.63 -4.23 -3.66
C LEU A 300 -14.62 -2.77 -4.14
N ASN A 301 -13.93 -1.87 -3.44
CA ASN A 301 -13.82 -0.46 -3.85
C ASN A 301 -13.01 -0.32 -5.15
N SER A 302 -11.95 -1.11 -5.33
CA SER A 302 -11.19 -1.11 -6.60
C SER A 302 -12.06 -1.57 -7.77
N LEU A 303 -12.89 -2.62 -7.58
CA LEU A 303 -13.86 -3.06 -8.58
C LEU A 303 -14.88 -1.96 -8.93
N LYS A 304 -15.43 -1.28 -7.91
CA LYS A 304 -16.37 -0.17 -8.14
C LYS A 304 -15.72 0.97 -8.92
N ALA A 305 -14.48 1.34 -8.58
CA ALA A 305 -13.73 2.36 -9.28
C ALA A 305 -13.48 1.99 -10.75
N HIS A 306 -13.15 0.71 -11.02
CA HIS A 306 -13.00 0.18 -12.38
C HIS A 306 -14.22 0.45 -13.26
N LEU A 307 -15.41 0.16 -12.75
CA LEU A 307 -16.65 0.34 -13.51
C LEU A 307 -16.94 1.81 -13.87
N GLU A 308 -16.35 2.75 -13.15
CA GLU A 308 -16.49 4.20 -13.34
C GLU A 308 -15.40 4.82 -14.23
N THR A 309 -14.39 4.05 -14.64
CA THR A 309 -13.29 4.57 -15.47
C THR A 309 -13.77 5.02 -16.86
N PRO A 310 -13.11 6.04 -17.46
CA PRO A 310 -13.49 6.52 -18.78
C PRO A 310 -13.41 5.44 -19.86
N HIS A 311 -12.39 4.56 -19.81
CA HIS A 311 -12.25 3.50 -20.81
C HIS A 311 -13.33 2.44 -20.68
N MET A 312 -13.78 2.07 -19.47
CA MET A 312 -14.91 1.15 -19.28
C MET A 312 -16.23 1.75 -19.70
N LYS A 313 -16.46 3.03 -19.40
CA LYS A 313 -17.64 3.77 -19.90
C LYS A 313 -17.67 3.87 -21.42
N ALA A 314 -16.53 3.98 -22.08
CA ALA A 314 -16.42 3.98 -23.53
C ALA A 314 -16.51 2.58 -24.16
N PHE A 315 -16.03 1.55 -23.44
CA PHE A 315 -16.02 0.16 -23.91
C PHE A 315 -17.42 -0.48 -23.88
N GLY A 316 -18.14 -0.34 -22.76
CA GLY A 316 -19.44 -0.97 -22.55
C GLY A 316 -20.43 -0.79 -23.72
N PRO A 317 -20.68 0.43 -24.21
CA PRO A 317 -21.59 0.68 -25.36
C PRO A 317 -21.16 -0.01 -26.66
N LYS A 318 -19.87 -0.29 -26.84
CA LYS A 318 -19.35 -0.93 -28.07
C LYS A 318 -19.61 -2.44 -28.11
N VAL A 319 -19.67 -3.10 -26.95
CA VAL A 319 -19.76 -4.58 -26.87
C VAL A 319 -21.13 -5.06 -26.39
N ARG A 320 -21.90 -4.27 -25.64
CA ARG A 320 -23.24 -4.65 -25.17
C ARG A 320 -24.20 -5.05 -26.32
N PRO A 321 -24.25 -4.35 -27.45
CA PRO A 321 -25.13 -4.73 -28.55
C PRO A 321 -24.84 -6.08 -29.18
N MET A 322 -23.60 -6.60 -29.00
CA MET A 322 -23.14 -7.88 -29.53
C MET A 322 -23.55 -9.09 -28.66
N ARG A 323 -24.09 -8.83 -27.46
CA ARG A 323 -24.47 -9.86 -26.49
C ARG A 323 -25.96 -10.18 -26.56
N SER A 324 -26.31 -11.46 -26.49
CA SER A 324 -27.67 -11.93 -26.26
C SER A 324 -27.98 -12.09 -24.75
N GLY A 325 -26.93 -12.29 -23.95
CA GLY A 325 -27.02 -12.42 -22.49
C GLY A 325 -25.71 -12.11 -21.81
N SER A 326 -25.79 -11.74 -20.53
CA SER A 326 -24.63 -11.60 -19.64
C SER A 326 -25.02 -11.84 -18.18
N THR A 327 -24.08 -12.45 -17.43
CA THR A 327 -24.17 -12.52 -15.96
C THR A 327 -22.94 -11.86 -15.36
N PHE A 328 -23.07 -11.37 -14.12
CA PHE A 328 -22.02 -10.70 -13.38
C PHE A 328 -22.07 -11.19 -11.94
N HIS A 329 -21.04 -11.90 -11.49
CA HIS A 329 -20.93 -12.44 -10.15
C HIS A 329 -19.72 -11.87 -9.44
N VAL A 330 -19.91 -11.36 -8.22
CA VAL A 330 -18.81 -10.96 -7.33
C VAL A 330 -18.68 -12.05 -6.27
N LEU A 331 -17.51 -12.62 -6.18
CA LEU A 331 -17.20 -13.80 -5.38
C LEU A 331 -16.06 -13.49 -4.40
N GLU A 332 -16.01 -14.25 -3.32
CA GLU A 332 -14.94 -14.23 -2.34
C GLU A 332 -14.36 -15.65 -2.21
N ASP A 333 -13.12 -15.76 -1.73
CA ASP A 333 -12.54 -17.06 -1.41
C ASP A 333 -13.37 -17.72 -0.31
N ALA A 334 -13.96 -18.89 -0.58
CA ALA A 334 -14.80 -19.64 0.37
C ALA A 334 -13.96 -20.31 1.47
N VAL A 335 -12.67 -20.53 1.21
CA VAL A 335 -11.71 -21.12 2.16
C VAL A 335 -10.53 -20.16 2.29
N ARG A 336 -10.09 -19.90 3.50
CA ARG A 336 -8.94 -19.05 3.84
C ARG A 336 -7.71 -19.89 4.12
#